data_b7096c7d7ba32c10aeb6a1656f8fe257
#
_entry.id   b7096c7d7ba32c10aeb6a1656f8fe257
#
_cell.length_a   1.000
_cell.length_b   1.000
_cell.length_c   1.000
_cell.angle_alpha   90.00
_cell.angle_beta   90.00
_cell.angle_gamma   90.00
#
_symmetry.space_group_name_H-M   'P 1'
#
loop_
_entity.id
_entity.type
_entity.pdbx_description
1 polymer ?
#
loop_
_entity_poly.entity_id
_entity_poly.type
_entity_poly.pdbx_seq_one_letter_code
_entity_poly.pdbx_strand_id
1 'polypeptide(L)'
;MLEDIGKLGSVDKIISQARQVTVFLYAHTRVLALMRKTLGKDLVRSGVTRFATAYLNLKSLQDNKKEMLKLFRSDELHEMGYIDKDMGKIAHKTVQSETFWKGVRVAVNYFEPMAKVLRRMDSDVPAMGFFHGCMLDAKKEIAASFDNDDSLFKCVIDIIDKRWDSKLKSPLHLAGYFLNPYYYYSTKVAIERDGSFRAAVCQCITRMIGNQETQDEIINELDKYEEEDDSFGMDIVVRQRRRKDFSPAKWWLNYGTCAPKLKDLAMKILSLTCSSSACERNWSAFEQVHTKKRSRLLHDRMRDLVFIKFNSRMKHKRENKSRDPIEKTIVDVLEDEDNEFITGIVGNDNVDEQVSDEDQGQQERASTSQVQKKKKKRPTAHPRKKRKKSVQSLLNSIDEEAILSASSDSSSSESEDESPSNAPIM
;
A
#
# COMPACT_ATOMS: atom_id res chain seq x y z
N MET A 1 -12.48 0.01 -3.31
CA MET A 1 -12.36 -0.86 -4.47
C MET A 1 -12.08 -2.30 -4.07
N LEU A 2 -10.87 -2.68 -3.66
CA LEU A 2 -10.56 -4.08 -3.28
C LEU A 2 -11.53 -4.63 -2.22
N GLU A 3 -11.87 -3.82 -1.21
CA GLU A 3 -12.87 -4.17 -0.19
C GLU A 3 -14.25 -4.42 -0.79
N ASP A 4 -14.70 -3.54 -1.67
CA ASP A 4 -16.03 -3.65 -2.25
C ASP A 4 -16.12 -4.87 -3.19
N ILE A 5 -15.06 -5.15 -3.96
CA ILE A 5 -14.93 -6.37 -4.77
C ILE A 5 -14.97 -7.61 -3.87
N GLY A 6 -14.26 -7.59 -2.74
CA GLY A 6 -14.25 -8.67 -1.76
C GLY A 6 -15.63 -8.95 -1.13
N LYS A 7 -16.51 -7.95 -1.06
CA LYS A 7 -17.87 -8.06 -0.55
C LYS A 7 -18.90 -8.58 -1.56
N LEU A 8 -18.51 -8.78 -2.83
CA LEU A 8 -19.37 -9.47 -3.78
C LEU A 8 -19.65 -10.89 -3.28
N GLY A 9 -20.91 -11.29 -3.17
CA GLY A 9 -21.31 -12.52 -2.49
C GLY A 9 -20.61 -13.79 -3.00
N SER A 10 -20.33 -13.89 -4.30
CA SER A 10 -19.56 -14.99 -4.88
C SER A 10 -18.08 -14.95 -4.43
N VAL A 11 -17.47 -13.76 -4.37
CA VAL A 11 -16.06 -13.56 -4.00
C VAL A 11 -15.87 -13.74 -2.49
N ASP A 12 -16.76 -13.18 -1.67
CA ASP A 12 -16.74 -13.30 -0.21
C ASP A 12 -16.79 -14.76 0.25
N LYS A 13 -17.66 -15.55 -0.38
CA LYS A 13 -17.73 -16.99 -0.13
C LYS A 13 -16.39 -17.68 -0.40
N ILE A 14 -15.73 -17.37 -1.51
CA ILE A 14 -14.45 -17.98 -1.86
C ILE A 14 -13.35 -17.55 -0.89
N ILE A 15 -13.31 -16.26 -0.50
CA ILE A 15 -12.38 -15.76 0.51
C ILE A 15 -12.55 -16.47 1.84
N SER A 16 -13.80 -16.64 2.30
CA SER A 16 -14.13 -17.37 3.53
C SER A 16 -13.67 -18.83 3.47
N GLN A 17 -13.93 -19.52 2.37
CA GLN A 17 -13.48 -20.90 2.16
C GLN A 17 -11.95 -21.00 2.14
N ALA A 18 -11.25 -20.11 1.45
CA ALA A 18 -9.79 -20.05 1.40
C ALA A 18 -9.21 -19.82 2.81
N ARG A 19 -9.82 -18.91 3.58
CA ARG A 19 -9.43 -18.64 4.97
C ARG A 19 -9.60 -19.90 5.85
N GLN A 20 -10.72 -20.60 5.74
CA GLN A 20 -10.95 -21.84 6.51
C GLN A 20 -9.90 -22.90 6.21
N VAL A 21 -9.53 -23.10 4.92
CA VAL A 21 -8.45 -24.03 4.53
C VAL A 21 -7.12 -23.60 5.16
N THR A 22 -6.79 -22.33 5.09
CA THR A 22 -5.53 -21.80 5.62
C THR A 22 -5.48 -21.92 7.15
N VAL A 23 -6.58 -21.58 7.83
CA VAL A 23 -6.70 -21.71 9.30
C VAL A 23 -6.49 -23.17 9.71
N PHE A 24 -7.14 -24.13 9.05
CA PHE A 24 -6.96 -25.56 9.33
C PHE A 24 -5.48 -25.98 9.22
N LEU A 25 -4.77 -25.56 8.15
CA LEU A 25 -3.39 -25.93 7.94
C LEU A 25 -2.43 -25.38 9.01
N TYR A 26 -2.75 -24.21 9.56
CA TYR A 26 -1.93 -23.54 10.58
C TYR A 26 -2.36 -23.85 12.03
N ALA A 27 -3.55 -24.42 12.24
CA ALA A 27 -4.07 -24.73 13.58
C ALA A 27 -3.32 -25.86 14.28
N HIS A 28 -2.72 -26.79 13.50
CA HIS A 28 -2.07 -27.98 14.05
C HIS A 28 -0.61 -28.06 13.60
N THR A 29 0.33 -28.09 14.53
CA THR A 29 1.78 -28.11 14.25
C THR A 29 2.21 -29.26 13.36
N ARG A 30 1.61 -30.45 13.52
CA ARG A 30 1.90 -31.63 12.67
C ARG A 30 1.41 -31.44 11.24
N VAL A 31 0.21 -30.89 11.06
CA VAL A 31 -0.35 -30.56 9.71
C VAL A 31 0.49 -29.50 9.04
N LEU A 32 0.91 -28.47 9.78
CA LEU A 32 1.78 -27.40 9.30
C LEU A 32 3.14 -27.96 8.82
N ALA A 33 3.74 -28.85 9.61
CA ALA A 33 5.00 -29.50 9.24
C ALA A 33 4.87 -30.33 7.96
N LEU A 34 3.77 -31.08 7.81
CA LEU A 34 3.48 -31.85 6.61
C LEU A 34 3.22 -30.94 5.40
N MET A 35 2.47 -29.83 5.59
CA MET A 35 2.25 -28.81 4.55
C MET A 35 3.59 -28.25 4.06
N ARG A 36 4.48 -27.83 4.98
CA ARG A 36 5.81 -27.32 4.64
C ARG A 36 6.66 -28.34 3.89
N LYS A 37 6.61 -29.60 4.31
CA LYS A 37 7.30 -30.73 3.62
C LYS A 37 6.77 -30.91 2.19
N THR A 38 5.45 -30.77 1.98
CA THR A 38 4.81 -31.03 0.68
C THR A 38 4.92 -29.82 -0.28
N LEU A 39 4.73 -28.59 0.23
CA LEU A 39 4.75 -27.36 -0.55
C LEU A 39 6.16 -26.75 -0.69
N GLY A 40 7.08 -27.07 0.21
CA GLY A 40 8.42 -26.47 0.27
C GLY A 40 8.44 -25.00 0.74
N LYS A 41 7.29 -24.43 1.07
CA LYS A 41 7.12 -23.03 1.51
C LYS A 41 5.84 -22.85 2.32
N ASP A 42 5.77 -21.72 2.99
CA ASP A 42 4.55 -21.31 3.70
C ASP A 42 3.50 -20.70 2.75
N LEU A 43 2.21 -20.86 3.11
CA LEU A 43 1.13 -20.16 2.44
C LEU A 43 0.92 -18.79 3.08
N VAL A 44 0.54 -17.82 2.26
CA VAL A 44 0.18 -16.48 2.77
C VAL A 44 -1.13 -16.57 3.54
N ARG A 45 -1.13 -16.08 4.79
CA ARG A 45 -2.33 -16.00 5.62
C ARG A 45 -3.10 -14.72 5.34
N SER A 46 -4.42 -14.80 5.26
CA SER A 46 -5.28 -13.64 5.13
C SER A 46 -5.34 -12.90 6.47
N GLY A 47 -4.90 -11.64 6.51
CA GLY A 47 -5.07 -10.75 7.66
C GLY A 47 -6.49 -10.17 7.73
N VAL A 48 -6.95 -9.83 8.94
CA VAL A 48 -8.32 -9.33 9.18
C VAL A 48 -8.54 -7.93 8.60
N THR A 49 -7.50 -7.11 8.50
CA THR A 49 -7.64 -5.67 8.25
C THR A 49 -7.19 -5.19 6.86
N ARG A 50 -6.65 -6.07 6.02
CA ARG A 50 -6.06 -5.66 4.72
C ARG A 50 -6.57 -6.54 3.58
N PHE A 51 -7.39 -5.97 2.70
CA PHE A 51 -7.98 -6.68 1.55
C PHE A 51 -6.94 -7.21 0.56
N ALA A 52 -5.77 -6.58 0.47
CA ALA A 52 -4.65 -7.09 -0.32
C ALA A 52 -4.17 -8.47 0.17
N THR A 53 -4.30 -8.77 1.48
CA THR A 53 -3.91 -10.09 2.03
C THR A 53 -4.88 -11.21 1.62
N ALA A 54 -6.15 -10.89 1.39
CA ALA A 54 -7.10 -11.86 0.83
C ALA A 54 -6.70 -12.28 -0.59
N TYR A 55 -6.32 -11.32 -1.44
CA TYR A 55 -5.76 -11.61 -2.76
C TYR A 55 -4.50 -12.48 -2.66
N LEU A 56 -3.54 -12.10 -1.81
CA LEU A 56 -2.29 -12.85 -1.66
C LEU A 56 -2.54 -14.28 -1.17
N ASN A 57 -3.50 -14.49 -0.26
CA ASN A 57 -3.90 -15.83 0.19
C ASN A 57 -4.48 -16.65 -0.97
N LEU A 58 -5.43 -16.09 -1.73
CA LEU A 58 -6.04 -16.76 -2.89
C LEU A 58 -4.99 -17.11 -3.95
N LYS A 59 -4.08 -16.19 -4.24
CA LYS A 59 -2.99 -16.38 -5.20
C LYS A 59 -2.03 -17.46 -4.72
N SER A 60 -1.65 -17.43 -3.45
CA SER A 60 -0.79 -18.46 -2.84
C SER A 60 -1.41 -19.86 -2.91
N LEU A 61 -2.72 -19.97 -2.67
CA LEU A 61 -3.45 -21.23 -2.84
C LEU A 61 -3.49 -21.67 -4.31
N GLN A 62 -3.79 -20.74 -5.24
CA GLN A 62 -3.85 -21.02 -6.67
C GLN A 62 -2.52 -21.53 -7.20
N ASP A 63 -1.41 -20.90 -6.85
CA ASP A 63 -0.06 -21.24 -7.30
C ASP A 63 0.40 -22.61 -6.74
N ASN A 64 -0.15 -23.02 -5.61
CA ASN A 64 0.16 -24.31 -4.98
C ASN A 64 -0.98 -25.35 -5.10
N LYS A 65 -1.91 -25.16 -6.05
CA LYS A 65 -3.09 -26.04 -6.21
C LYS A 65 -2.74 -27.52 -6.30
N LYS A 66 -1.71 -27.86 -7.08
CA LYS A 66 -1.30 -29.27 -7.29
C LYS A 66 -0.81 -29.88 -5.99
N GLU A 67 0.04 -29.18 -5.28
CA GLU A 67 0.64 -29.59 -4.01
C GLU A 67 -0.42 -29.68 -2.91
N MET A 68 -1.38 -28.75 -2.90
CA MET A 68 -2.52 -28.78 -2.00
C MET A 68 -3.41 -30.02 -2.22
N LEU A 69 -3.73 -30.33 -3.48
CA LEU A 69 -4.48 -31.54 -3.81
C LEU A 69 -3.71 -32.81 -3.40
N LYS A 70 -2.39 -32.84 -3.59
CA LYS A 70 -1.54 -33.94 -3.16
C LYS A 70 -1.53 -34.08 -1.64
N LEU A 71 -1.39 -32.96 -0.90
CA LEU A 71 -1.39 -32.93 0.56
C LEU A 71 -2.70 -33.51 1.12
N PHE A 72 -3.84 -33.03 0.63
CA PHE A 72 -5.15 -33.47 1.13
C PHE A 72 -5.57 -34.87 0.70
N ARG A 73 -4.81 -35.53 -0.19
CA ARG A 73 -4.96 -36.94 -0.58
C ARG A 73 -3.94 -37.87 0.04
N SER A 74 -2.97 -37.31 0.80
CA SER A 74 -1.89 -38.11 1.40
C SER A 74 -2.40 -38.96 2.57
N ASP A 75 -1.94 -40.20 2.63
CA ASP A 75 -2.22 -41.11 3.75
C ASP A 75 -1.71 -40.52 5.07
N GLU A 76 -0.53 -39.84 5.03
CA GLU A 76 0.05 -39.20 6.22
C GLU A 76 -0.91 -38.19 6.86
N LEU A 77 -1.67 -37.41 6.07
CA LEU A 77 -2.63 -36.47 6.62
C LEU A 77 -3.90 -37.15 7.18
N HIS A 78 -4.34 -38.23 6.52
CA HIS A 78 -5.48 -39.04 6.99
C HIS A 78 -5.18 -39.77 8.29
N GLU A 79 -4.01 -40.40 8.40
CA GLU A 79 -3.56 -41.09 9.62
C GLU A 79 -3.45 -40.18 10.85
N MET A 80 -3.25 -38.88 10.64
CA MET A 80 -3.25 -37.89 11.74
C MET A 80 -4.64 -37.68 12.38
N GLY A 81 -5.72 -38.11 11.73
CA GLY A 81 -7.10 -37.99 12.23
C GLY A 81 -7.68 -36.56 12.29
N TYR A 82 -6.94 -35.52 11.84
CA TYR A 82 -7.44 -34.14 11.86
C TYR A 82 -8.47 -33.87 10.76
N ILE A 83 -8.45 -34.64 9.67
CA ILE A 83 -9.44 -34.51 8.58
C ILE A 83 -10.86 -34.90 9.05
N ASP A 84 -10.97 -35.79 10.01
CA ASP A 84 -12.25 -36.26 10.51
C ASP A 84 -12.96 -35.27 11.45
N LYS A 85 -12.23 -34.26 11.92
CA LYS A 85 -12.80 -33.16 12.71
C LYS A 85 -13.52 -32.16 11.77
N ASP A 86 -14.46 -31.39 12.31
CA ASP A 86 -15.32 -30.52 11.52
C ASP A 86 -14.54 -29.55 10.60
N MET A 87 -13.52 -28.89 11.15
CA MET A 87 -12.67 -28.00 10.34
C MET A 87 -11.90 -28.76 9.24
N GLY A 88 -11.43 -29.95 9.55
CA GLY A 88 -10.73 -30.82 8.59
C GLY A 88 -11.63 -31.27 7.46
N LYS A 89 -12.86 -31.71 7.77
CA LYS A 89 -13.89 -32.11 6.79
C LYS A 89 -14.22 -30.95 5.84
N ILE A 90 -14.39 -29.74 6.39
CA ILE A 90 -14.67 -28.53 5.59
C ILE A 90 -13.48 -28.23 4.69
N ALA A 91 -12.25 -28.21 5.21
CA ALA A 91 -11.05 -27.93 4.45
C ALA A 91 -10.83 -28.97 3.35
N HIS A 92 -10.97 -30.26 3.66
CA HIS A 92 -10.85 -31.36 2.69
C HIS A 92 -11.88 -31.23 1.56
N LYS A 93 -13.16 -31.05 1.90
CA LYS A 93 -14.24 -30.87 0.92
C LYS A 93 -13.97 -29.64 0.02
N THR A 94 -13.48 -28.55 0.61
CA THR A 94 -13.18 -27.31 -0.11
C THR A 94 -12.04 -27.51 -1.11
N VAL A 95 -10.93 -28.13 -0.69
CA VAL A 95 -9.76 -28.35 -1.55
C VAL A 95 -10.06 -29.33 -2.69
N GLN A 96 -10.93 -30.33 -2.46
CA GLN A 96 -11.36 -31.27 -3.50
C GLN A 96 -12.40 -30.68 -4.48
N SER A 97 -13.00 -29.52 -4.15
CA SER A 97 -14.03 -28.90 -4.95
C SER A 97 -13.47 -28.16 -6.18
N GLU A 98 -13.84 -28.60 -7.36
CA GLU A 98 -13.50 -27.89 -8.59
C GLU A 98 -14.13 -26.48 -8.68
N THR A 99 -15.35 -26.34 -8.15
CA THR A 99 -16.05 -25.05 -8.10
C THR A 99 -15.31 -24.04 -7.23
N PHE A 100 -14.69 -24.49 -6.14
CA PHE A 100 -13.82 -23.63 -5.32
C PHE A 100 -12.65 -23.10 -6.16
N TRP A 101 -11.92 -23.96 -6.86
CA TRP A 101 -10.75 -23.55 -7.67
C TRP A 101 -11.12 -22.66 -8.86
N LYS A 102 -12.28 -22.89 -9.48
CA LYS A 102 -12.83 -21.96 -10.49
C LYS A 102 -13.10 -20.59 -9.86
N GLY A 103 -13.74 -20.55 -8.68
CA GLY A 103 -13.99 -19.32 -7.96
C GLY A 103 -12.71 -18.59 -7.52
N VAL A 104 -11.69 -19.32 -7.07
CA VAL A 104 -10.36 -18.76 -6.76
C VAL A 104 -9.76 -18.06 -7.99
N ARG A 105 -9.79 -18.70 -9.15
CA ARG A 105 -9.29 -18.11 -10.39
C ARG A 105 -10.03 -16.82 -10.75
N VAL A 106 -11.36 -16.84 -10.69
CA VAL A 106 -12.19 -15.66 -10.97
C VAL A 106 -11.85 -14.52 -10.00
N ALA A 107 -11.78 -14.81 -8.70
CA ALA A 107 -11.43 -13.81 -7.70
C ALA A 107 -10.01 -13.24 -7.91
N VAL A 108 -9.03 -14.08 -8.22
CA VAL A 108 -7.67 -13.64 -8.54
C VAL A 108 -7.66 -12.73 -9.76
N ASN A 109 -8.39 -13.05 -10.83
CA ASN A 109 -8.49 -12.21 -12.03
C ASN A 109 -9.08 -10.82 -11.74
N TYR A 110 -9.97 -10.69 -10.76
CA TYR A 110 -10.47 -9.38 -10.32
C TYR A 110 -9.46 -8.61 -9.48
N PHE A 111 -8.76 -9.30 -8.57
CA PHE A 111 -7.89 -8.65 -7.61
C PHE A 111 -6.49 -8.33 -8.13
N GLU A 112 -5.91 -9.20 -8.96
CA GLU A 112 -4.51 -9.09 -9.37
C GLU A 112 -4.17 -7.76 -10.06
N PRO A 113 -4.96 -7.28 -11.06
CA PRO A 113 -4.68 -6.01 -11.71
C PRO A 113 -4.77 -4.83 -10.73
N MET A 114 -5.75 -4.84 -9.83
CA MET A 114 -5.91 -3.79 -8.81
C MET A 114 -4.81 -3.83 -7.75
N ALA A 115 -4.33 -5.02 -7.38
CA ALA A 115 -3.21 -5.18 -6.47
C ALA A 115 -1.90 -4.67 -7.09
N LYS A 116 -1.69 -4.85 -8.40
CA LYS A 116 -0.56 -4.27 -9.15
C LYS A 116 -0.60 -2.73 -9.09
N VAL A 117 -1.78 -2.13 -9.31
CA VAL A 117 -1.95 -0.67 -9.18
C VAL A 117 -1.60 -0.23 -7.76
N LEU A 118 -2.17 -0.87 -6.74
CA LEU A 118 -1.91 -0.52 -5.34
C LEU A 118 -0.41 -0.56 -5.02
N ARG A 119 0.29 -1.63 -5.40
CA ARG A 119 1.74 -1.74 -5.17
C ARG A 119 2.53 -0.62 -5.81
N ARG A 120 2.18 -0.25 -7.05
CA ARG A 120 2.87 0.85 -7.73
C ARG A 120 2.63 2.18 -7.03
N MET A 121 1.39 2.44 -6.60
CA MET A 121 1.02 3.68 -5.92
C MET A 121 1.62 3.79 -4.51
N ASP A 122 1.76 2.66 -3.82
CA ASP A 122 2.37 2.60 -2.48
C ASP A 122 3.90 2.53 -2.49
N SER A 123 4.52 2.55 -3.67
CA SER A 123 5.97 2.55 -3.79
C SER A 123 6.57 3.93 -3.46
N ASP A 124 7.88 3.95 -3.12
CA ASP A 124 8.65 5.18 -2.88
C ASP A 124 9.02 5.91 -4.19
N VAL A 125 8.59 5.36 -5.34
CA VAL A 125 8.85 5.94 -6.66
C VAL A 125 7.72 6.89 -7.02
N PRO A 126 8.01 8.09 -7.58
CA PRO A 126 6.97 8.98 -8.08
C PRO A 126 6.01 8.27 -9.01
N ALA A 127 4.73 8.29 -8.68
CA ALA A 127 3.71 7.53 -9.39
C ALA A 127 2.56 8.38 -9.96
N MET A 128 2.54 9.69 -9.67
CA MET A 128 1.46 10.60 -10.07
C MET A 128 1.17 10.55 -11.57
N GLY A 129 2.20 10.57 -12.41
CA GLY A 129 2.07 10.51 -13.87
C GLY A 129 1.61 9.15 -14.42
N PHE A 130 1.48 8.14 -13.56
CA PHE A 130 1.11 6.78 -13.98
C PHE A 130 -0.26 6.33 -13.46
N PHE A 131 -0.79 6.99 -12.42
CA PHE A 131 -1.94 6.47 -11.70
C PHE A 131 -3.17 6.28 -12.59
N HIS A 132 -3.56 7.29 -13.36
CA HIS A 132 -4.71 7.19 -14.27
C HIS A 132 -4.50 6.09 -15.32
N GLY A 133 -3.31 6.03 -15.93
CA GLY A 133 -2.97 5.00 -16.92
C GLY A 133 -3.00 3.59 -16.34
N CYS A 134 -2.44 3.40 -15.14
CA CYS A 134 -2.50 2.11 -14.46
C CYS A 134 -3.93 1.65 -14.15
N MET A 135 -4.83 2.59 -13.83
CA MET A 135 -6.25 2.27 -13.63
C MET A 135 -6.93 1.83 -14.93
N LEU A 136 -6.63 2.50 -16.04
CA LEU A 136 -7.13 2.09 -17.37
C LEU A 136 -6.58 0.72 -17.77
N ASP A 137 -5.28 0.50 -17.58
CA ASP A 137 -4.62 -0.78 -17.88
C ASP A 137 -5.23 -1.92 -17.03
N ALA A 138 -5.48 -1.68 -15.73
CA ALA A 138 -6.10 -2.66 -14.84
C ALA A 138 -7.51 -3.05 -15.31
N LYS A 139 -8.33 -2.08 -15.74
CA LYS A 139 -9.67 -2.39 -16.28
C LYS A 139 -9.59 -3.23 -17.55
N LYS A 140 -8.64 -2.92 -18.44
CA LYS A 140 -8.40 -3.71 -19.66
C LYS A 140 -7.92 -5.13 -19.34
N GLU A 141 -7.02 -5.27 -18.34
CA GLU A 141 -6.51 -6.58 -17.90
C GLU A 141 -7.63 -7.44 -17.30
N ILE A 142 -8.54 -6.83 -16.51
CA ILE A 142 -9.73 -7.52 -15.99
C ILE A 142 -10.59 -8.00 -17.16
N ALA A 143 -10.97 -7.14 -18.10
CA ALA A 143 -11.81 -7.49 -19.24
C ALA A 143 -11.18 -8.62 -20.07
N ALA A 144 -9.88 -8.51 -20.39
CA ALA A 144 -9.15 -9.51 -21.15
C ALA A 144 -9.10 -10.88 -20.44
N SER A 145 -9.07 -10.91 -19.10
CA SER A 145 -9.07 -12.16 -18.31
C SER A 145 -10.39 -12.94 -18.43
N PHE A 146 -11.43 -12.33 -18.97
CA PHE A 146 -12.75 -12.91 -19.19
C PHE A 146 -13.16 -12.86 -20.66
N ASP A 147 -12.19 -12.85 -21.58
CA ASP A 147 -12.43 -12.81 -23.03
C ASP A 147 -13.35 -11.67 -23.48
N ASN A 148 -13.37 -10.56 -22.71
CA ASN A 148 -14.24 -9.40 -22.86
C ASN A 148 -15.75 -9.71 -22.77
N ASP A 149 -16.14 -10.75 -22.05
CA ASP A 149 -17.54 -11.02 -21.71
C ASP A 149 -17.99 -10.13 -20.54
N ASP A 150 -18.69 -9.05 -20.87
CA ASP A 150 -19.18 -8.05 -19.91
C ASP A 150 -20.00 -8.66 -18.77
N SER A 151 -20.72 -9.75 -19.03
CA SER A 151 -21.57 -10.38 -18.02
C SER A 151 -20.77 -10.88 -16.82
N LEU A 152 -19.50 -11.20 -17.00
CA LEU A 152 -18.62 -11.74 -15.97
C LEU A 152 -17.91 -10.67 -15.14
N PHE A 153 -17.56 -9.52 -15.71
CA PHE A 153 -16.71 -8.55 -15.03
C PHE A 153 -17.33 -7.15 -14.85
N LYS A 154 -18.44 -6.81 -15.51
CA LYS A 154 -19.06 -5.48 -15.47
C LYS A 154 -19.31 -5.00 -14.03
N CYS A 155 -19.80 -5.86 -13.16
CA CYS A 155 -20.03 -5.50 -11.76
C CYS A 155 -18.74 -5.01 -11.04
N VAL A 156 -17.58 -5.55 -11.41
CA VAL A 156 -16.28 -5.13 -10.85
C VAL A 156 -15.85 -3.79 -11.46
N ILE A 157 -16.03 -3.60 -12.76
CA ILE A 157 -15.74 -2.32 -13.42
C ILE A 157 -16.62 -1.22 -12.85
N ASP A 158 -17.91 -1.46 -12.65
CA ASP A 158 -18.84 -0.49 -12.05
C ASP A 158 -18.40 -0.06 -10.64
N ILE A 159 -17.91 -1.00 -9.83
CA ILE A 159 -17.34 -0.70 -8.51
C ILE A 159 -16.08 0.19 -8.65
N ILE A 160 -15.19 -0.16 -9.58
CA ILE A 160 -13.96 0.59 -9.83
C ILE A 160 -14.30 2.01 -10.27
N ASP A 161 -15.20 2.17 -11.25
CA ASP A 161 -15.58 3.47 -11.81
C ASP A 161 -16.28 4.34 -10.77
N LYS A 162 -17.23 3.80 -10.03
CA LYS A 162 -17.90 4.51 -8.93
C LYS A 162 -16.90 5.06 -7.90
N ARG A 163 -15.89 4.28 -7.52
CA ARG A 163 -14.87 4.72 -6.58
C ARG A 163 -13.87 5.68 -7.20
N TRP A 164 -13.52 5.47 -8.46
CA TRP A 164 -12.66 6.36 -9.22
C TRP A 164 -13.26 7.74 -9.31
N ASP A 165 -14.46 7.88 -9.85
CA ASP A 165 -15.11 9.16 -10.07
C ASP A 165 -15.43 9.89 -8.77
N SER A 166 -15.85 9.17 -7.71
CA SER A 166 -16.29 9.80 -6.46
C SER A 166 -15.14 10.17 -5.51
N LYS A 167 -13.97 9.51 -5.59
CA LYS A 167 -12.93 9.62 -4.55
C LYS A 167 -11.51 9.86 -5.07
N LEU A 168 -11.17 9.35 -6.25
CA LEU A 168 -9.79 9.30 -6.71
C LEU A 168 -9.50 10.17 -7.93
N LYS A 169 -10.50 10.47 -8.77
CA LYS A 169 -10.32 11.34 -9.94
C LYS A 169 -10.10 12.79 -9.47
N SER A 170 -8.84 13.17 -9.33
CA SER A 170 -8.46 14.53 -8.96
C SER A 170 -7.77 15.24 -10.12
N PRO A 171 -7.76 16.60 -10.15
CA PRO A 171 -7.04 17.35 -11.17
C PRO A 171 -5.56 16.96 -11.28
N LEU A 172 -4.88 16.66 -10.15
CA LEU A 172 -3.49 16.22 -10.15
C LEU A 172 -3.28 14.89 -10.88
N HIS A 173 -4.21 13.93 -10.75
CA HIS A 173 -4.10 12.64 -11.43
C HIS A 173 -4.28 12.78 -12.95
N LEU A 174 -5.23 13.61 -13.38
CA LEU A 174 -5.47 13.87 -14.80
C LEU A 174 -4.34 14.71 -15.41
N ALA A 175 -3.88 15.75 -14.71
CA ALA A 175 -2.73 16.55 -15.14
C ALA A 175 -1.45 15.70 -15.18
N GLY A 176 -1.22 14.83 -14.20
CA GLY A 176 -0.08 13.91 -14.22
C GLY A 176 -0.12 12.96 -15.41
N TYR A 177 -1.28 12.45 -15.79
CA TYR A 177 -1.45 11.62 -16.97
C TYR A 177 -1.21 12.39 -18.26
N PHE A 178 -1.75 13.59 -18.37
CA PHE A 178 -1.56 14.51 -19.49
C PHE A 178 -0.08 14.88 -19.68
N LEU A 179 0.60 15.26 -18.59
CA LEU A 179 2.00 15.67 -18.62
C LEU A 179 2.99 14.48 -18.72
N ASN A 180 2.50 13.25 -18.67
CA ASN A 180 3.34 12.09 -18.92
C ASN A 180 3.43 11.82 -20.42
N PRO A 181 4.58 12.04 -21.07
CA PRO A 181 4.71 11.96 -22.52
C PRO A 181 4.42 10.57 -23.06
N TYR A 182 4.66 9.50 -22.27
CA TYR A 182 4.31 8.14 -22.67
C TYR A 182 2.81 7.99 -22.93
N TYR A 183 1.97 8.49 -22.01
CA TYR A 183 0.52 8.37 -22.15
C TYR A 183 -0.04 9.44 -23.09
N TYR A 184 0.36 10.69 -22.92
CA TYR A 184 -0.18 11.79 -23.73
C TYR A 184 -0.07 11.47 -25.22
N TYR A 185 1.12 11.24 -25.72
CA TYR A 185 1.30 11.03 -27.15
C TYR A 185 0.81 9.67 -27.66
N SER A 186 0.69 8.64 -26.79
CA SER A 186 0.13 7.36 -27.19
C SER A 186 -1.41 7.36 -27.27
N THR A 187 -2.06 8.27 -26.53
CA THR A 187 -3.53 8.39 -26.46
C THR A 187 -4.02 9.80 -26.76
N LYS A 188 -3.24 10.60 -27.50
CA LYS A 188 -3.46 12.03 -27.81
C LYS A 188 -4.90 12.30 -28.24
N VAL A 189 -5.40 11.59 -29.24
CA VAL A 189 -6.75 11.77 -29.78
C VAL A 189 -7.84 11.55 -28.72
N ALA A 190 -7.67 10.62 -27.80
CA ALA A 190 -8.62 10.36 -26.73
C ALA A 190 -8.57 11.47 -25.65
N ILE A 191 -7.37 11.95 -25.34
CA ILE A 191 -7.17 13.04 -24.38
C ILE A 191 -7.75 14.36 -24.92
N GLU A 192 -7.50 14.68 -26.17
CA GLU A 192 -7.99 15.91 -26.82
C GLU A 192 -9.53 15.96 -26.94
N ARG A 193 -10.15 14.80 -27.14
CA ARG A 193 -11.63 14.68 -27.15
C ARG A 193 -12.25 14.86 -25.77
N ASP A 194 -11.52 14.58 -24.72
CA ASP A 194 -11.97 14.73 -23.33
C ASP A 194 -11.38 16.01 -22.71
N GLY A 195 -12.11 17.10 -22.81
CA GLY A 195 -11.71 18.41 -22.26
C GLY A 195 -11.39 18.40 -20.76
N SER A 196 -11.72 17.33 -20.04
CA SER A 196 -11.44 17.20 -18.60
C SER A 196 -9.94 17.17 -18.29
N PHE A 197 -9.11 16.66 -19.20
CA PHE A 197 -7.65 16.62 -19.03
C PHE A 197 -7.02 18.00 -19.08
N ARG A 198 -7.34 18.79 -20.14
CA ARG A 198 -6.84 20.17 -20.28
C ARG A 198 -7.36 21.04 -19.14
N ALA A 199 -8.64 20.91 -18.78
CA ALA A 199 -9.22 21.62 -17.64
C ALA A 199 -8.50 21.29 -16.31
N ALA A 200 -8.08 20.04 -16.11
CA ALA A 200 -7.32 19.63 -14.94
C ALA A 200 -5.92 20.28 -14.91
N VAL A 201 -5.24 20.37 -16.05
CA VAL A 201 -3.95 21.07 -16.15
C VAL A 201 -4.14 22.56 -15.81
N CYS A 202 -5.13 23.24 -16.38
CA CYS A 202 -5.45 24.64 -16.06
C CYS A 202 -5.75 24.84 -14.57
N GLN A 203 -6.49 23.93 -13.94
CA GLN A 203 -6.73 23.97 -12.50
C GLN A 203 -5.45 23.82 -11.67
N CYS A 204 -4.53 22.95 -12.11
CA CYS A 204 -3.22 22.83 -11.46
C CYS A 204 -2.39 24.10 -11.63
N ILE A 205 -2.36 24.70 -12.82
CA ILE A 205 -1.68 25.98 -13.08
C ILE A 205 -2.20 27.04 -12.12
N THR A 206 -3.52 27.26 -12.09
CA THR A 206 -4.16 28.28 -11.24
C THR A 206 -3.88 28.08 -9.75
N ARG A 207 -3.83 26.83 -9.27
CA ARG A 207 -3.59 26.52 -7.85
C ARG A 207 -2.12 26.57 -7.43
N MET A 208 -1.21 26.27 -8.34
CA MET A 208 0.22 26.12 -8.02
C MET A 208 1.06 27.33 -8.39
N ILE A 209 0.55 28.19 -9.26
CA ILE A 209 1.24 29.37 -9.80
C ILE A 209 0.42 30.62 -9.46
N GLY A 210 0.96 31.47 -8.58
CA GLY A 210 0.25 32.69 -8.15
C GLY A 210 0.35 33.88 -9.10
N ASN A 211 1.33 33.91 -10.02
CA ASN A 211 1.54 35.00 -10.97
C ASN A 211 0.81 34.71 -12.29
N GLN A 212 -0.08 35.63 -12.71
CA GLN A 212 -0.89 35.51 -13.93
C GLN A 212 -0.02 35.48 -15.21
N GLU A 213 1.00 36.33 -15.30
CA GLU A 213 1.92 36.35 -16.46
C GLU A 213 2.58 34.96 -16.64
N THR A 214 3.03 34.34 -15.54
CA THR A 214 3.61 32.99 -15.58
C THR A 214 2.57 31.93 -15.96
N GLN A 215 1.30 32.11 -15.57
CA GLN A 215 0.21 31.21 -16.00
C GLN A 215 0.02 31.27 -17.52
N ASP A 216 0.02 32.49 -18.09
CA ASP A 216 -0.15 32.72 -19.53
C ASP A 216 1.07 32.16 -20.31
N GLU A 217 2.28 32.35 -19.78
CA GLU A 217 3.49 31.71 -20.35
C GLU A 217 3.37 30.18 -20.41
N ILE A 218 2.89 29.56 -19.32
CA ILE A 218 2.69 28.09 -19.26
C ILE A 218 1.66 27.62 -20.28
N ILE A 219 0.59 28.39 -20.50
CA ILE A 219 -0.45 28.04 -21.49
C ILE A 219 0.16 28.08 -22.91
N ASN A 220 0.93 29.11 -23.23
CA ASN A 220 1.62 29.19 -24.53
C ASN A 220 2.65 28.07 -24.74
N GLU A 221 3.36 27.69 -23.66
CA GLU A 221 4.30 26.55 -23.70
C GLU A 221 3.57 25.19 -23.80
N LEU A 222 2.32 25.12 -23.29
CA LEU A 222 1.50 23.91 -23.39
C LEU A 222 1.10 23.61 -24.83
N ASP A 223 0.81 24.65 -25.62
CA ASP A 223 0.51 24.51 -27.04
C ASP A 223 1.71 23.91 -27.80
N LYS A 224 2.95 24.33 -27.49
CA LYS A 224 4.17 23.72 -28.06
C LYS A 224 4.28 22.21 -27.72
N TYR A 225 3.94 21.83 -26.48
CA TYR A 225 3.95 20.42 -26.08
C TYR A 225 2.87 19.63 -26.81
N GLU A 226 1.68 20.19 -26.97
CA GLU A 226 0.57 19.57 -27.71
C GLU A 226 0.87 19.41 -29.20
N GLU A 227 1.49 20.40 -29.84
CA GLU A 227 1.80 20.42 -31.26
C GLU A 227 3.12 19.71 -31.62
N GLU A 228 3.86 19.25 -30.62
CA GLU A 228 5.18 18.61 -30.81
C GLU A 228 6.23 19.54 -31.41
N ASP A 229 6.13 20.85 -31.09
CA ASP A 229 7.05 21.86 -31.62
C ASP A 229 8.44 21.82 -30.96
N ASP A 230 9.41 22.45 -31.62
CA ASP A 230 10.79 22.59 -31.16
C ASP A 230 11.44 21.23 -30.79
N SER A 231 11.96 21.12 -29.57
CA SER A 231 12.64 19.91 -29.08
C SER A 231 11.69 18.70 -28.93
N PHE A 232 10.39 18.92 -28.77
CA PHE A 232 9.42 17.85 -28.57
C PHE A 232 9.19 16.99 -29.82
N GLY A 233 9.37 17.55 -31.03
CA GLY A 233 9.25 16.86 -32.29
C GLY A 233 10.50 16.12 -32.77
N MET A 234 11.63 16.25 -32.08
CA MET A 234 12.87 15.57 -32.48
C MET A 234 12.74 14.04 -32.44
N ASP A 235 13.23 13.33 -33.44
CA ASP A 235 13.16 11.88 -33.55
C ASP A 235 13.69 11.13 -32.32
N ILE A 236 14.75 11.62 -31.71
CA ILE A 236 15.31 11.02 -30.50
C ILE A 236 14.34 11.18 -29.32
N VAL A 237 13.68 12.31 -29.19
CA VAL A 237 12.71 12.62 -28.12
C VAL A 237 11.45 11.78 -28.30
N VAL A 238 10.98 11.65 -29.56
CA VAL A 238 9.86 10.78 -29.94
C VAL A 238 10.13 9.31 -29.57
N ARG A 239 11.34 8.82 -29.84
CA ARG A 239 11.71 7.45 -29.43
C ARG A 239 11.76 7.28 -27.91
N GLN A 240 12.28 8.25 -27.16
CA GLN A 240 12.39 8.17 -25.71
C GLN A 240 11.03 8.22 -25.00
N ARG A 241 10.06 8.98 -25.49
CA ARG A 241 8.71 9.04 -24.90
C ARG A 241 7.93 7.73 -25.02
N ARG A 242 8.30 6.84 -25.94
CA ARG A 242 7.67 5.52 -26.13
C ARG A 242 8.09 4.49 -25.09
N ARG A 243 9.09 4.79 -24.27
CA ARG A 243 9.60 3.88 -23.24
C ARG A 243 8.77 4.00 -21.97
N LYS A 244 8.01 2.93 -21.63
CA LYS A 244 7.18 2.89 -20.41
C LYS A 244 7.99 2.94 -19.11
N ASP A 245 9.21 2.44 -19.13
CA ASP A 245 10.15 2.39 -18.00
C ASP A 245 10.89 3.72 -17.77
N PHE A 246 10.79 4.67 -18.70
CA PHE A 246 11.46 5.96 -18.58
C PHE A 246 10.69 6.89 -17.64
N SER A 247 11.42 7.51 -16.69
CA SER A 247 10.82 8.48 -15.77
C SER A 247 10.30 9.71 -16.52
N PRO A 248 9.01 10.04 -16.46
CA PRO A 248 8.47 11.21 -17.14
C PRO A 248 9.09 12.52 -16.63
N ALA A 249 9.44 12.62 -15.35
CA ALA A 249 10.14 13.78 -14.81
C ALA A 249 11.54 13.94 -15.42
N LYS A 250 12.28 12.82 -15.62
CA LYS A 250 13.57 12.87 -16.33
C LYS A 250 13.42 13.24 -17.79
N TRP A 251 12.34 12.82 -18.43
CA TRP A 251 12.06 13.23 -19.81
C TRP A 251 11.89 14.75 -19.92
N TRP A 252 11.08 15.34 -19.04
CA TRP A 252 10.92 16.79 -18.96
C TRP A 252 12.23 17.52 -18.65
N LEU A 253 13.02 16.98 -17.72
CA LEU A 253 14.34 17.56 -17.39
C LEU A 253 15.25 17.63 -18.62
N ASN A 254 15.27 16.57 -19.42
CA ASN A 254 16.19 16.46 -20.55
C ASN A 254 15.69 17.18 -21.82
N TYR A 255 14.39 17.19 -22.06
CA TYR A 255 13.81 17.61 -23.34
C TYR A 255 12.85 18.79 -23.24
N GLY A 256 12.48 19.22 -22.04
CA GLY A 256 11.56 20.34 -21.83
C GLY A 256 12.22 21.73 -21.82
N THR A 257 13.38 21.90 -22.44
CA THR A 257 14.12 23.18 -22.42
C THR A 257 13.44 24.28 -23.22
N CYS A 258 12.67 23.93 -24.26
CA CYS A 258 11.87 24.89 -25.05
C CYS A 258 10.61 25.40 -24.33
N ALA A 259 10.24 24.77 -23.20
CA ALA A 259 9.08 25.10 -22.40
C ALA A 259 9.47 25.14 -20.89
N PRO A 260 10.27 26.11 -20.44
CA PRO A 260 10.88 26.09 -19.11
C PRO A 260 9.87 26.21 -17.98
N LYS A 261 8.83 26.99 -18.11
CA LYS A 261 7.79 27.17 -17.07
C LYS A 261 6.89 25.95 -16.97
N LEU A 262 6.48 25.40 -18.10
CA LEU A 262 5.72 24.14 -18.15
C LEU A 262 6.56 22.98 -17.64
N LYS A 263 7.86 22.91 -17.98
CA LYS A 263 8.80 21.92 -17.44
C LYS A 263 8.82 21.94 -15.91
N ASP A 264 8.93 23.12 -15.31
CA ASP A 264 8.97 23.25 -13.84
C ASP A 264 7.68 22.77 -13.20
N LEU A 265 6.53 23.09 -13.78
CA LEU A 265 5.23 22.60 -13.34
C LEU A 265 5.13 21.07 -13.52
N ALA A 266 5.50 20.56 -14.70
CA ALA A 266 5.45 19.14 -15.00
C ALA A 266 6.35 18.33 -14.05
N MET A 267 7.57 18.81 -13.78
CA MET A 267 8.46 18.18 -12.82
C MET A 267 7.90 18.18 -11.41
N LYS A 268 7.27 19.27 -10.95
CA LYS A 268 6.59 19.30 -9.64
C LYS A 268 5.50 18.24 -9.55
N ILE A 269 4.61 18.17 -10.54
CA ILE A 269 3.49 17.21 -10.54
C ILE A 269 3.98 15.76 -10.69
N LEU A 270 4.87 15.50 -11.65
CA LEU A 270 5.34 14.15 -11.97
C LEU A 270 6.29 13.55 -10.93
N SER A 271 6.85 14.38 -10.04
CA SER A 271 7.68 13.93 -8.91
C SER A 271 6.87 13.56 -7.67
N LEU A 272 5.55 13.78 -7.67
CA LEU A 272 4.70 13.45 -6.53
C LEU A 272 4.48 11.94 -6.40
N THR A 273 4.44 11.49 -5.14
CA THR A 273 3.93 10.17 -4.77
C THR A 273 2.40 10.21 -4.71
N CYS A 274 1.73 9.05 -4.86
CA CYS A 274 0.27 8.95 -4.81
C CYS A 274 -0.26 8.54 -3.43
N SER A 275 0.61 8.15 -2.51
CA SER A 275 0.26 7.57 -1.22
C SER A 275 1.11 8.18 -0.11
N SER A 276 0.51 8.30 1.09
CA SER A 276 1.21 8.65 2.33
C SER A 276 1.96 7.47 2.96
N SER A 277 1.86 6.27 2.40
CA SER A 277 2.46 5.04 2.96
C SER A 277 3.97 5.16 3.20
N ALA A 278 4.68 5.95 2.38
CA ALA A 278 6.09 6.24 2.60
C ALA A 278 6.33 6.99 3.92
N CYS A 279 5.43 7.91 4.28
CA CYS A 279 5.48 8.63 5.56
C CYS A 279 5.08 7.72 6.74
N GLU A 280 4.06 6.87 6.54
CA GLU A 280 3.59 5.93 7.56
C GLU A 280 4.65 4.87 7.91
N ARG A 281 5.48 4.48 6.96
CA ARG A 281 6.64 3.61 7.20
C ARG A 281 7.64 4.19 8.20
N ASN A 282 7.72 5.51 8.32
CA ASN A 282 8.53 6.13 9.38
C ASN A 282 7.97 5.84 10.77
N TRP A 283 6.66 5.69 10.93
CA TRP A 283 6.06 5.39 12.22
C TRP A 283 6.48 4.02 12.76
N SER A 284 6.60 3.01 11.90
CA SER A 284 7.11 1.71 12.33
C SER A 284 8.58 1.79 12.78
N ALA A 285 9.39 2.64 12.12
CA ALA A 285 10.76 2.91 12.57
C ALA A 285 10.78 3.65 13.91
N PHE A 286 9.84 4.59 14.14
CA PHE A 286 9.66 5.25 15.43
C PHE A 286 9.28 4.27 16.53
N GLU A 287 8.31 3.39 16.33
CA GLU A 287 7.91 2.37 17.30
C GLU A 287 9.06 1.44 17.70
N GLN A 288 9.90 1.06 16.76
CA GLN A 288 11.07 0.23 17.01
C GLN A 288 12.17 0.95 17.81
N VAL A 289 12.29 2.27 17.69
CA VAL A 289 13.23 3.10 18.45
C VAL A 289 12.62 3.52 19.78
N HIS A 290 11.35 3.94 19.79
CA HIS A 290 10.61 4.41 20.97
C HIS A 290 9.93 3.23 21.68
N THR A 291 10.68 2.50 22.48
CA THR A 291 10.15 1.40 23.30
C THR A 291 9.98 1.83 24.76
N LYS A 292 9.13 1.14 25.52
CA LYS A 292 8.96 1.36 26.97
C LYS A 292 10.29 1.33 27.73
N LYS A 293 11.26 0.54 27.26
CA LYS A 293 12.62 0.47 27.83
C LYS A 293 13.49 1.70 27.53
N ARG A 294 13.14 2.48 26.51
CA ARG A 294 13.86 3.68 26.05
C ARG A 294 13.06 4.97 26.28
N SER A 295 12.16 5.00 27.26
CA SER A 295 11.28 6.14 27.54
C SER A 295 12.03 7.43 27.94
N ARG A 296 13.32 7.36 28.26
CA ARG A 296 14.18 8.51 28.60
C ARG A 296 15.04 9.02 27.45
N LEU A 297 14.79 8.51 26.21
CA LEU A 297 15.51 8.98 25.05
C LEU A 297 15.06 10.40 24.69
N LEU A 298 16.01 11.34 24.58
CA LEU A 298 15.73 12.71 24.15
C LEU A 298 15.16 12.74 22.74
N HIS A 299 14.23 13.66 22.46
CA HIS A 299 13.54 13.76 21.19
C HIS A 299 14.49 13.90 20.00
N ASP A 300 15.54 14.72 20.12
CA ASP A 300 16.54 14.90 19.07
C ASP A 300 17.28 13.61 18.76
N ARG A 301 17.74 12.89 19.77
CA ARG A 301 18.39 11.59 19.58
C ARG A 301 17.45 10.55 18.99
N MET A 302 16.18 10.59 19.36
CA MET A 302 15.17 9.69 18.78
C MET A 302 14.97 9.99 17.29
N ARG A 303 14.83 11.27 16.93
CA ARG A 303 14.72 11.72 15.53
C ARG A 303 15.95 11.29 14.73
N ASP A 304 17.16 11.50 15.23
CA ASP A 304 18.38 11.15 14.55
C ASP A 304 18.53 9.64 14.36
N LEU A 305 18.18 8.84 15.35
CA LEU A 305 18.18 7.37 15.24
C LEU A 305 17.17 6.86 14.21
N VAL A 306 15.95 7.43 14.17
CA VAL A 306 14.95 7.11 13.18
C VAL A 306 15.42 7.49 11.79
N PHE A 307 16.01 8.70 11.65
CA PHE A 307 16.56 9.16 10.37
C PHE A 307 17.66 8.23 9.85
N ILE A 308 18.64 7.89 10.69
CA ILE A 308 19.73 6.98 10.32
C ILE A 308 19.18 5.61 9.96
N LYS A 309 18.29 5.05 10.78
CA LYS A 309 17.70 3.72 10.55
C LYS A 309 16.90 3.67 9.25
N PHE A 310 16.06 4.67 9.01
CA PHE A 310 15.26 4.75 7.78
C PHE A 310 16.13 4.91 6.54
N ASN A 311 17.11 5.83 6.57
CA ASN A 311 17.97 6.06 5.42
C ASN A 311 18.93 4.89 5.14
N SER A 312 19.44 4.23 6.18
CA SER A 312 20.24 3.00 6.02
C SER A 312 19.43 1.89 5.34
N ARG A 313 18.17 1.70 5.76
CA ARG A 313 17.24 0.76 5.16
C ARG A 313 16.93 1.10 3.70
N MET A 314 16.67 2.39 3.41
CA MET A 314 16.43 2.87 2.05
C MET A 314 17.66 2.69 1.15
N LYS A 315 18.87 2.92 1.68
CA LYS A 315 20.12 2.68 0.98
C LYS A 315 20.28 1.21 0.62
N HIS A 316 20.09 0.32 1.60
CA HIS A 316 20.18 -1.13 1.40
C HIS A 316 19.14 -1.63 0.38
N LYS A 317 17.91 -1.11 0.45
CA LYS A 317 16.84 -1.39 -0.51
C LYS A 317 17.17 -0.90 -1.92
N ARG A 318 17.88 0.23 -2.06
CA ARG A 318 18.35 0.75 -3.37
C ARG A 318 19.50 -0.09 -3.93
N GLU A 319 20.43 -0.52 -3.10
CA GLU A 319 21.57 -1.36 -3.48
C GLU A 319 21.11 -2.74 -3.95
N ASN A 320 20.06 -3.29 -3.34
CA ASN A 320 19.46 -4.57 -3.72
C ASN A 320 18.45 -4.49 -4.87
N LYS A 321 18.32 -3.30 -5.50
CA LYS A 321 17.35 -3.02 -6.57
C LYS A 321 17.84 -3.47 -7.94
N SER A 322 18.12 -4.75 -8.14
CA SER A 322 18.26 -5.31 -9.48
C SER A 322 16.93 -5.77 -10.11
N ARG A 323 15.82 -5.69 -9.37
CA ARG A 323 14.49 -6.13 -9.84
C ARG A 323 13.46 -4.99 -9.75
N ASP A 324 12.65 -4.87 -10.78
CA ASP A 324 11.49 -3.96 -10.82
C ASP A 324 10.54 -4.28 -9.64
N PRO A 325 10.13 -3.29 -8.83
CA PRO A 325 9.15 -3.51 -7.76
C PRO A 325 7.82 -4.10 -8.24
N ILE A 326 7.51 -3.97 -9.53
CA ILE A 326 6.29 -4.50 -10.15
C ILE A 326 6.41 -6.00 -10.44
N GLU A 327 7.64 -6.49 -10.68
CA GLU A 327 7.91 -7.90 -11.01
C GLU A 327 8.20 -8.78 -9.78
N LYS A 328 8.13 -8.23 -8.57
CA LYS A 328 8.29 -9.05 -7.37
C LYS A 328 7.24 -10.15 -7.34
N THR A 329 7.73 -11.39 -7.35
CA THR A 329 6.89 -12.57 -7.16
C THR A 329 6.32 -12.61 -5.74
N ILE A 330 5.31 -13.46 -5.49
CA ILE A 330 4.77 -13.67 -4.14
C ILE A 330 5.89 -14.13 -3.18
N VAL A 331 6.87 -14.86 -3.68
CA VAL A 331 8.04 -15.30 -2.89
C VAL A 331 8.85 -14.10 -2.44
N ASP A 332 9.17 -13.15 -3.34
CA ASP A 332 9.91 -11.92 -2.99
C ASP A 332 9.13 -11.05 -1.98
N VAL A 333 7.79 -11.12 -2.01
CA VAL A 333 6.91 -10.44 -1.06
C VAL A 333 6.91 -11.14 0.30
N LEU A 334 7.03 -12.47 0.33
CA LEU A 334 7.11 -13.28 1.56
C LEU A 334 8.48 -13.18 2.24
N GLU A 335 9.55 -13.01 1.47
CA GLU A 335 10.92 -12.86 1.97
C GLU A 335 11.23 -11.43 2.45
N ASP A 336 10.40 -10.45 2.07
CA ASP A 336 10.52 -9.07 2.55
C ASP A 336 9.93 -8.99 3.97
N GLU A 337 10.74 -9.25 5.00
CA GLU A 337 10.37 -9.18 6.43
C GLU A 337 9.77 -7.81 6.82
N ASP A 338 10.01 -6.80 6.02
CA ASP A 338 9.53 -5.44 6.19
C ASP A 338 8.29 -5.12 5.36
N ASN A 339 7.74 -6.12 4.66
CA ASN A 339 6.56 -5.90 3.83
C ASN A 339 5.32 -5.73 4.72
N GLU A 340 4.80 -4.51 4.78
CA GLU A 340 3.62 -4.16 5.56
C GLU A 340 2.37 -5.00 5.22
N PHE A 341 2.37 -5.66 4.06
CA PHE A 341 1.31 -6.58 3.65
C PHE A 341 1.42 -7.97 4.29
N ILE A 342 2.58 -8.31 4.88
CA ILE A 342 2.86 -9.64 5.44
C ILE A 342 3.15 -9.57 6.93
N THR A 343 3.80 -8.53 7.42
CA THR A 343 4.01 -8.27 8.85
C THR A 343 2.74 -7.81 9.55
N GLY A 344 1.58 -8.37 9.17
CA GLY A 344 0.45 -8.37 10.07
C GLY A 344 0.85 -9.14 11.31
N ILE A 345 1.46 -8.47 12.30
CA ILE A 345 1.28 -8.84 13.70
C ILE A 345 -0.25 -8.84 13.84
N VAL A 346 -0.84 -10.00 13.66
CA VAL A 346 -2.21 -10.25 14.06
C VAL A 346 -2.15 -10.02 15.56
N GLY A 347 -2.60 -8.85 16.00
CA GLY A 347 -2.92 -8.65 17.39
C GLY A 347 -3.75 -9.85 17.76
N ASN A 348 -3.34 -10.52 18.82
CA ASN A 348 -4.05 -11.61 19.44
C ASN A 348 -5.41 -11.04 19.89
N ASP A 349 -6.33 -10.84 18.95
CA ASP A 349 -7.74 -10.68 19.25
C ASP A 349 -8.24 -12.08 19.53
N ASN A 350 -8.30 -12.34 20.83
CA ASN A 350 -8.94 -13.43 21.53
C ASN A 350 -9.96 -14.15 20.65
N VAL A 351 -9.55 -15.26 20.07
CA VAL A 351 -10.43 -16.40 19.94
C VAL A 351 -10.25 -17.15 21.24
N ASP A 352 -11.04 -16.78 22.24
CA ASP A 352 -11.36 -17.65 23.38
C ASP A 352 -12.12 -18.86 22.84
N GLU A 353 -11.41 -19.78 22.25
CA GLU A 353 -11.82 -21.17 22.15
C GLU A 353 -10.95 -21.94 23.09
N GLN A 354 -11.57 -22.31 24.21
CA GLN A 354 -11.12 -23.34 25.11
C GLN A 354 -10.72 -24.57 24.30
N VAL A 355 -9.41 -24.71 24.05
CA VAL A 355 -8.84 -26.00 23.71
C VAL A 355 -8.53 -26.66 25.05
N SER A 356 -9.41 -27.56 25.43
CA SER A 356 -9.17 -28.52 26.51
C SER A 356 -7.94 -29.35 26.10
N ASP A 357 -6.82 -29.13 26.79
CA ASP A 357 -5.70 -30.02 26.81
C ASP A 357 -6.07 -31.27 27.61
N GLU A 358 -6.60 -32.26 26.95
CA GLU A 358 -6.60 -33.66 27.41
C GLU A 358 -5.65 -34.43 26.50
N ASP A 359 -4.39 -34.42 26.83
CA ASP A 359 -3.48 -35.56 26.65
C ASP A 359 -2.10 -35.27 27.29
N GLN A 360 -1.96 -35.54 28.60
CA GLN A 360 -0.68 -35.88 29.22
C GLN A 360 -0.88 -37.08 30.11
N GLY A 361 -0.58 -38.24 29.52
CA GLY A 361 -0.36 -39.47 30.25
C GLY A 361 0.96 -39.44 31.00
N GLN A 362 0.85 -39.64 32.30
CA GLN A 362 1.72 -40.37 33.22
C GLN A 362 3.24 -40.31 33.04
N GLN A 363 3.93 -39.73 34.00
CA GLN A 363 4.89 -40.39 34.86
C GLN A 363 5.51 -39.43 35.91
N GLU A 364 5.30 -39.78 37.09
CA GLU A 364 6.03 -40.10 38.34
C GLU A 364 6.41 -38.97 39.29
N ARG A 365 5.68 -39.03 40.42
CA ARG A 365 6.10 -38.98 41.84
C ARG A 365 7.42 -38.30 42.24
N ALA A 366 7.31 -37.25 43.07
CA ALA A 366 7.69 -37.32 44.50
C ALA A 366 7.55 -35.98 45.23
N SER A 367 6.74 -36.06 46.27
CA SER A 367 6.87 -35.55 47.65
C SER A 367 7.04 -34.06 47.97
N THR A 368 6.07 -33.62 48.79
CA THR A 368 6.13 -32.86 50.05
C THR A 368 6.28 -31.32 49.93
N SER A 369 5.41 -30.53 50.43
CA SER A 369 4.81 -30.31 51.75
C SER A 369 3.88 -29.09 51.76
N GLN A 370 2.88 -29.21 52.59
CA GLN A 370 1.86 -28.24 52.93
C GLN A 370 2.40 -26.90 53.45
N VAL A 371 1.75 -25.77 53.04
CA VAL A 371 1.33 -24.75 54.04
C VAL A 371 0.06 -24.06 53.52
N GLN A 372 -1.01 -24.21 54.28
CA GLN A 372 -2.26 -23.45 54.23
C GLN A 372 -2.02 -22.01 54.68
N LYS A 373 -2.65 -21.02 54.00
CA LYS A 373 -3.22 -19.84 54.68
C LYS A 373 -4.26 -19.09 53.88
N LYS A 374 -5.48 -19.23 54.35
CA LYS A 374 -6.62 -18.31 54.58
C LYS A 374 -6.91 -17.16 53.56
N LYS A 375 -8.16 -17.27 53.07
CA LYS A 375 -8.98 -16.26 52.42
C LYS A 375 -9.09 -14.97 53.22
N LYS A 376 -8.96 -13.80 52.52
CA LYS A 376 -9.67 -12.57 52.87
C LYS A 376 -10.24 -11.94 51.61
N LYS A 377 -11.60 -11.85 51.60
CA LYS A 377 -12.40 -11.07 50.63
C LYS A 377 -12.18 -9.58 50.86
N ARG A 378 -12.06 -8.79 49.78
CA ARG A 378 -12.44 -7.37 49.68
C ARG A 378 -12.68 -6.93 48.25
N PRO A 379 -13.36 -5.79 47.97
CA PRO A 379 -14.53 -5.75 47.16
C PRO A 379 -14.29 -5.20 45.75
N THR A 380 -15.21 -5.49 44.85
CA THR A 380 -15.37 -5.07 43.47
C THR A 380 -15.27 -3.56 43.25
N ALA A 381 -14.33 -3.10 42.43
CA ALA A 381 -14.35 -1.79 41.83
C ALA A 381 -14.50 -1.96 40.30
N HIS A 382 -15.53 -1.32 39.74
CA HIS A 382 -15.81 -1.29 38.32
C HIS A 382 -14.70 -0.66 37.51
N PRO A 383 -14.30 -1.21 36.34
CA PRO A 383 -13.33 -0.55 35.49
C PRO A 383 -13.97 0.60 34.72
N ARG A 384 -13.48 1.81 34.93
CA ARG A 384 -13.75 3.00 34.12
C ARG A 384 -13.29 2.73 32.67
N LYS A 385 -14.21 2.74 31.71
CA LYS A 385 -13.91 2.76 30.26
C LYS A 385 -13.05 3.98 29.94
N LYS A 386 -11.81 3.79 29.55
CA LYS A 386 -10.97 4.83 28.94
C LYS A 386 -11.54 5.16 27.55
N ARG A 387 -12.05 6.37 27.38
CA ARG A 387 -12.40 6.95 26.08
C ARG A 387 -11.12 7.05 25.24
N LYS A 388 -11.08 6.36 24.11
CA LYS A 388 -10.04 6.58 23.09
C LYS A 388 -10.23 7.98 22.51
N LYS A 389 -9.24 8.86 22.65
CA LYS A 389 -9.21 10.16 22.00
C LYS A 389 -9.08 9.94 20.50
N SER A 390 -9.86 10.64 19.70
CA SER A 390 -9.83 10.63 18.24
C SER A 390 -8.48 11.22 17.77
N VAL A 391 -7.95 10.71 16.64
CA VAL A 391 -6.74 11.22 15.99
C VAL A 391 -6.84 12.72 15.71
N GLN A 392 -8.06 13.22 15.41
CA GLN A 392 -8.35 14.63 15.20
C GLN A 392 -8.10 15.49 16.45
N SER A 393 -8.32 14.96 17.65
CA SER A 393 -8.06 15.70 18.91
C SER A 393 -6.58 15.75 19.29
N LEU A 394 -5.75 14.87 18.69
CA LEU A 394 -4.30 14.88 18.83
C LEU A 394 -3.66 15.84 17.83
N LEU A 395 -4.19 15.95 16.62
CA LEU A 395 -3.73 16.91 15.62
C LEU A 395 -4.00 18.35 16.06
N ASN A 396 -5.18 18.63 16.62
CA ASN A 396 -5.51 19.96 17.13
C ASN A 396 -4.64 20.37 18.33
N SER A 397 -4.14 19.44 19.14
CA SER A 397 -3.22 19.76 20.24
C SER A 397 -1.79 20.09 19.77
N ILE A 398 -1.38 19.60 18.59
CA ILE A 398 -0.08 19.90 17.98
C ILE A 398 -0.09 21.29 17.35
N ASP A 399 -1.22 21.70 16.74
CA ASP A 399 -1.36 23.04 16.16
C ASP A 399 -1.40 24.14 17.23
N GLU A 400 -1.95 23.89 18.41
CA GLU A 400 -1.95 24.84 19.54
C GLU A 400 -0.55 25.02 20.15
N GLU A 401 0.29 23.98 20.24
CA GLU A 401 1.67 24.11 20.71
C GLU A 401 2.58 24.84 19.70
N ALA A 402 2.32 24.69 18.40
CA ALA A 402 3.06 25.41 17.35
C ALA A 402 2.74 26.90 17.33
N ILE A 403 1.52 27.30 17.67
CA ILE A 403 1.10 28.71 17.75
C ILE A 403 1.66 29.38 19.01
N LEU A 404 1.79 28.67 20.11
CA LEU A 404 2.36 29.20 21.36
C LEU A 404 3.88 29.37 21.30
N SER A 405 4.59 28.60 20.50
CA SER A 405 6.04 28.76 20.30
C SER A 405 6.42 29.89 19.33
N ALA A 406 5.50 30.28 18.41
CA ALA A 406 5.72 31.37 17.46
C ALA A 406 5.44 32.78 18.04
N SER A 407 4.81 32.88 19.22
CA SER A 407 4.44 34.16 19.86
C SER A 407 5.45 34.65 20.93
N SER A 408 6.54 33.94 21.17
CA SER A 408 7.53 34.31 22.19
C SER A 408 8.81 34.98 21.66
N ASP A 409 8.98 35.14 20.35
CA ASP A 409 10.20 35.70 19.75
C ASP A 409 10.04 37.11 19.14
N SER A 410 9.02 37.87 19.54
CA SER A 410 8.85 39.27 19.10
C SER A 410 8.74 40.22 20.30
N SER A 411 9.82 40.40 21.05
CA SER A 411 10.00 41.60 21.86
C SER A 411 11.46 41.75 22.32
N SER A 412 12.10 42.75 21.76
CA SER A 412 13.30 43.52 22.15
C SER A 412 14.29 43.61 21.00
N SER A 413 14.54 44.74 20.37
CA SER A 413 15.13 45.96 20.88
C SER A 413 15.05 47.08 19.83
N GLU A 414 14.43 48.16 20.24
CA GLU A 414 14.69 49.49 19.67
C GLU A 414 15.94 50.06 20.33
N SER A 415 16.77 50.78 19.55
CA SER A 415 17.46 52.04 19.84
C SER A 415 18.44 52.35 18.73
N GLU A 416 18.11 53.41 17.95
CA GLU A 416 18.80 54.73 17.93
C GLU A 416 20.25 54.66 17.42
N ASP A 417 20.65 55.27 16.36
CA ASP A 417 20.78 56.64 15.95
C ASP A 417 21.81 56.81 14.82
N GLU A 418 21.63 57.87 14.01
CA GLU A 418 22.60 58.64 13.25
C GLU A 418 22.97 58.27 11.81
N SER A 419 22.36 59.09 10.94
CA SER A 419 22.99 59.58 9.68
C SER A 419 24.02 60.69 10.04
N PRO A 420 24.86 61.28 9.11
CA PRO A 420 24.77 61.31 7.68
C PRO A 420 26.13 61.35 6.90
N SER A 421 26.01 61.39 5.57
CA SER A 421 26.77 62.23 4.63
C SER A 421 27.74 61.57 3.63
N ASN A 422 27.46 61.97 2.41
CA ASN A 422 28.31 62.35 1.28
C ASN A 422 28.87 61.31 0.33
N ALA A 423 28.30 61.45 -0.86
CA ALA A 423 28.89 61.11 -2.16
C ALA A 423 30.21 61.87 -2.42
N PRO A 424 30.88 61.79 -3.58
CA PRO A 424 30.76 60.99 -4.78
C PRO A 424 32.11 60.57 -5.44
N ILE A 425 32.06 60.03 -6.71
CA ILE A 425 33.14 60.10 -7.75
C ILE A 425 34.07 58.85 -7.74
N MET A 426 34.02 57.96 -8.68
CA MET A 426 34.36 57.88 -10.08
C MET A 426 33.80 56.59 -10.69
#